data_33ae4706fd33e817af8cb9c35fc75ef7
#
_entry.id   33ae4706fd33e817af8cb9c35fc75ef7
#
_cell.length_a   1.000
_cell.length_b   1.000
_cell.length_c   1.000
_cell.angle_alpha   90.00
_cell.angle_beta   90.00
_cell.angle_gamma   90.00
#
_symmetry.space_group_name_H-M   'P 1'
#
loop_
_entity.id
_entity.type
_entity.pdbx_description
1 polymer ?
#
loop_
_entity_poly.entity_id
_entity_poly.type
_entity_poly.pdbx_seq_one_letter_code
_entity_poly.pdbx_strand_id
1 'polypeptide(L)'
;MRTEQDSRGTIVNVSVIVPTYRRTKDLERCLAALDQQIRRADEVIVIAREDDHQTLDFLRERHAVQPDARLRIAHVTTPGVVAAYNRGIESATGDVLCFTDDDAAPHPDWVERIARAFGGDPALGGIGGRDNVHERGIILQGEKPLVGLVRWYGRMIGNHHIGHGGPREVQVLKGVNMAFRREAIGTLRFDPRLRGTGAQVHCELAFSLDVQRRGWTLIYDPALRVEHYPAPRSDEDQRHTFNDAAFYNASFNLRLIMCEYLTPPGRWAFVVYSTLIGNRADPGLVRAVTLALAGDGLALALHKWWVGVRAMRGAWQEATR
;
A
#
# COMPACT_ATOMS: atom_id res chain seq x y z
N MET A 1 6.91 25.73 -40.01
CA MET A 1 5.60 25.33 -39.59
C MET A 1 5.77 23.94 -38.88
N ARG A 2 5.87 23.91 -37.56
CA ARG A 2 5.76 22.67 -36.78
C ARG A 2 4.26 22.48 -36.58
N THR A 3 3.73 21.40 -37.11
CA THR A 3 2.37 20.95 -36.89
C THR A 3 2.16 20.77 -35.42
N GLU A 4 1.15 21.46 -34.86
CA GLU A 4 0.56 21.14 -33.53
C GLU A 4 0.06 19.71 -33.59
N GLN A 5 0.87 18.81 -33.07
CA GLN A 5 0.49 17.42 -32.85
C GLN A 5 -0.49 17.38 -31.68
N ASP A 6 -1.69 16.99 -32.02
CA ASP A 6 -2.88 16.83 -31.22
C ASP A 6 -2.59 16.25 -29.82
N SER A 7 -2.69 17.09 -28.79
CA SER A 7 -2.44 16.75 -27.37
C SER A 7 -3.62 16.01 -26.72
N ARG A 8 -4.37 15.22 -27.49
CA ARG A 8 -5.36 14.31 -26.94
C ARG A 8 -4.64 13.08 -26.41
N GLY A 9 -4.30 13.10 -25.12
CA GLY A 9 -3.79 11.92 -24.43
C GLY A 9 -4.73 10.72 -24.65
N THR A 10 -4.14 9.53 -24.67
CA THR A 10 -4.91 8.29 -24.81
C THR A 10 -5.96 8.20 -23.68
N ILE A 11 -7.23 7.96 -24.05
CA ILE A 11 -8.27 7.70 -23.06
C ILE A 11 -7.97 6.35 -22.42
N VAL A 12 -7.84 6.33 -21.10
CA VAL A 12 -7.61 5.11 -20.31
C VAL A 12 -8.82 4.84 -19.43
N ASN A 13 -9.26 3.58 -19.37
CA ASN A 13 -10.30 3.13 -18.46
C ASN A 13 -9.71 2.87 -17.08
N VAL A 14 -10.38 3.33 -16.03
CA VAL A 14 -9.90 3.28 -14.64
C VAL A 14 -10.79 2.37 -13.81
N SER A 15 -10.20 1.30 -13.26
CA SER A 15 -10.80 0.45 -12.23
C SER A 15 -10.32 0.86 -10.85
N VAL A 16 -11.22 1.10 -9.91
CA VAL A 16 -10.87 1.34 -8.50
C VAL A 16 -11.19 0.10 -7.68
N ILE A 17 -10.22 -0.40 -6.95
CA ILE A 17 -10.28 -1.61 -6.11
C ILE A 17 -10.28 -1.15 -4.65
N VAL A 18 -11.31 -1.54 -3.90
CA VAL A 18 -11.50 -1.18 -2.50
C VAL A 18 -11.67 -2.45 -1.67
N PRO A 19 -10.61 -2.95 -1.01
CA PRO A 19 -10.75 -4.04 -0.05
C PRO A 19 -11.46 -3.55 1.20
N THR A 20 -12.32 -4.37 1.79
CA THR A 20 -13.04 -4.02 3.02
C THR A 20 -13.32 -5.25 3.89
N TYR A 21 -13.36 -5.03 5.20
CA TYR A 21 -13.77 -6.05 6.16
C TYR A 21 -14.33 -5.43 7.43
N ARG A 22 -15.65 -5.60 7.68
CA ARG A 22 -16.37 -5.16 8.90
C ARG A 22 -16.26 -3.66 9.21
N ARG A 23 -16.30 -2.81 8.17
CA ARG A 23 -16.10 -1.35 8.26
C ARG A 23 -17.08 -0.58 7.40
N THR A 24 -18.36 -0.88 7.51
CA THR A 24 -19.42 -0.29 6.67
C THR A 24 -19.43 1.23 6.66
N LYS A 25 -19.20 1.89 7.82
CA LYS A 25 -19.15 3.37 7.91
C LYS A 25 -17.98 3.99 7.18
N ASP A 26 -16.81 3.34 7.26
CA ASP A 26 -15.60 3.80 6.56
C ASP A 26 -15.77 3.57 5.06
N LEU A 27 -16.27 2.39 4.66
CA LEU A 27 -16.59 2.07 3.27
C LEU A 27 -17.62 3.05 2.69
N GLU A 28 -18.66 3.43 3.43
CA GLU A 28 -19.63 4.42 3.00
C GLU A 28 -18.97 5.76 2.66
N ARG A 29 -18.09 6.26 3.52
CA ARG A 29 -17.32 7.48 3.28
C ARG A 29 -16.43 7.38 2.04
N CYS A 30 -15.74 6.25 1.86
CA CYS A 30 -14.92 5.98 0.70
C CYS A 30 -15.73 6.00 -0.59
N LEU A 31 -16.84 5.27 -0.64
CA LEU A 31 -17.73 5.21 -1.80
C LEU A 31 -18.34 6.58 -2.11
N ALA A 32 -18.73 7.35 -1.09
CA ALA A 32 -19.24 8.71 -1.28
C ALA A 32 -18.20 9.64 -1.91
N ALA A 33 -16.92 9.52 -1.53
CA ALA A 33 -15.83 10.27 -2.14
C ALA A 33 -15.56 9.85 -3.60
N LEU A 34 -15.71 8.55 -3.91
CA LEU A 34 -15.62 8.05 -5.27
C LEU A 34 -16.78 8.48 -6.16
N ASP A 35 -17.98 8.63 -5.59
CA ASP A 35 -19.14 9.17 -6.32
C ASP A 35 -18.99 10.66 -6.68
N GLN A 36 -18.24 11.41 -5.87
CA GLN A 36 -18.01 12.85 -6.04
C GLN A 36 -16.81 13.17 -6.94
N GLN A 37 -16.20 12.18 -7.58
CA GLN A 37 -15.09 12.43 -8.50
C GLN A 37 -15.51 13.27 -9.71
N ILE A 38 -14.71 14.27 -10.09
CA ILE A 38 -14.89 15.11 -11.29
C ILE A 38 -14.93 14.21 -12.54
N ARG A 39 -13.94 13.32 -12.67
CA ARG A 39 -13.97 12.19 -13.58
C ARG A 39 -14.32 10.93 -12.77
N ARG A 40 -15.48 10.35 -13.02
CA ARG A 40 -15.84 9.09 -12.39
C ARG A 40 -14.96 7.93 -12.89
N ALA A 41 -14.67 6.98 -12.00
CA ALA A 41 -14.06 5.73 -12.40
C ALA A 41 -15.01 4.95 -13.34
N ASP A 42 -14.43 4.17 -14.26
CA ASP A 42 -15.20 3.34 -15.18
C ASP A 42 -15.82 2.13 -14.46
N GLU A 43 -15.13 1.65 -13.43
CA GLU A 43 -15.68 0.68 -12.47
C GLU A 43 -15.09 0.88 -11.06
N VAL A 44 -15.87 0.56 -10.04
CA VAL A 44 -15.46 0.47 -8.63
C VAL A 44 -15.74 -0.94 -8.16
N ILE A 45 -14.72 -1.65 -7.71
CA ILE A 45 -14.81 -3.03 -7.28
C ILE A 45 -14.52 -3.12 -5.79
N VAL A 46 -15.57 -3.36 -5.01
CA VAL A 46 -15.44 -3.63 -3.57
C VAL A 46 -15.13 -5.10 -3.38
N ILE A 47 -14.01 -5.38 -2.72
CA ILE A 47 -13.60 -6.74 -2.39
C ILE A 47 -13.98 -7.00 -0.93
N ALA A 48 -15.03 -7.79 -0.73
CA ALA A 48 -15.55 -8.14 0.58
C ALA A 48 -15.32 -9.62 0.88
N ARG A 49 -15.10 -9.94 2.15
CA ARG A 49 -15.04 -11.34 2.57
C ARG A 49 -16.44 -11.96 2.57
N GLU A 50 -16.52 -13.24 2.21
CA GLU A 50 -17.81 -13.97 2.16
C GLU A 50 -18.49 -14.08 3.53
N ASP A 51 -17.72 -14.10 4.63
CA ASP A 51 -18.21 -14.14 6.01
C ASP A 51 -18.56 -12.76 6.60
N ASP A 52 -18.40 -11.69 5.84
CA ASP A 52 -18.75 -10.33 6.27
C ASP A 52 -20.18 -9.95 5.83
N HIS A 53 -21.15 -10.61 6.44
CA HIS A 53 -22.58 -10.39 6.12
C HIS A 53 -23.01 -8.94 6.28
N GLN A 54 -22.50 -8.24 7.32
CA GLN A 54 -22.83 -6.83 7.55
C GLN A 54 -22.43 -5.93 6.38
N THR A 55 -21.22 -6.10 5.84
CA THR A 55 -20.77 -5.34 4.68
C THR A 55 -21.55 -5.71 3.42
N LEU A 56 -21.82 -7.01 3.23
CA LEU A 56 -22.59 -7.48 2.08
C LEU A 56 -24.03 -6.97 2.08
N ASP A 57 -24.69 -6.93 3.22
CA ASP A 57 -26.06 -6.38 3.37
C ASP A 57 -26.05 -4.87 3.11
N PHE A 58 -25.11 -4.12 3.68
CA PHE A 58 -24.93 -2.70 3.39
C PHE A 58 -24.79 -2.42 1.89
N LEU A 59 -23.98 -3.20 1.17
CA LEU A 59 -23.76 -3.02 -0.26
C LEU A 59 -25.01 -3.34 -1.08
N ARG A 60 -25.81 -4.35 -0.68
CA ARG A 60 -27.09 -4.68 -1.30
C ARG A 60 -28.12 -3.57 -1.11
N GLU A 61 -28.24 -3.06 0.12
CA GLU A 61 -29.15 -1.95 0.46
C GLU A 61 -28.78 -0.68 -0.30
N ARG A 62 -27.49 -0.34 -0.35
CA ARG A 62 -27.00 0.79 -1.14
C ARG A 62 -27.35 0.64 -2.62
N HIS A 63 -27.14 -0.53 -3.22
CA HIS A 63 -27.48 -0.78 -4.61
C HIS A 63 -28.98 -0.69 -4.87
N ALA A 64 -29.82 -1.11 -3.93
CA ALA A 64 -31.26 -1.00 -4.04
C ALA A 64 -31.75 0.47 -4.01
N VAL A 65 -31.12 1.33 -3.21
CA VAL A 65 -31.45 2.75 -3.10
C VAL A 65 -30.85 3.59 -4.23
N GLN A 66 -29.62 3.31 -4.58
CA GLN A 66 -28.87 4.03 -5.61
C GLN A 66 -28.18 3.03 -6.56
N PRO A 67 -28.89 2.51 -7.56
CA PRO A 67 -28.29 1.61 -8.55
C PRO A 67 -27.13 2.29 -9.29
N ASP A 68 -25.95 1.68 -9.24
CA ASP A 68 -24.79 2.12 -10.00
C ASP A 68 -24.17 0.91 -10.70
N ALA A 69 -24.26 0.87 -12.02
CA ALA A 69 -23.72 -0.21 -12.84
C ALA A 69 -22.18 -0.32 -12.78
N ARG A 70 -21.50 0.74 -12.33
CA ARG A 70 -20.04 0.75 -12.15
C ARG A 70 -19.59 0.09 -10.85
N LEU A 71 -20.50 0.03 -9.83
CA LEU A 71 -20.19 -0.61 -8.56
C LEU A 71 -20.35 -2.13 -8.69
N ARG A 72 -19.27 -2.84 -8.48
CA ARG A 72 -19.22 -4.29 -8.51
C ARG A 72 -18.73 -4.83 -7.18
N ILE A 73 -19.21 -6.00 -6.79
CA ILE A 73 -18.77 -6.70 -5.58
C ILE A 73 -18.07 -7.97 -6.02
N ALA A 74 -16.85 -8.18 -5.53
CA ALA A 74 -16.13 -9.44 -5.68
C ALA A 74 -15.85 -10.03 -4.30
N HIS A 75 -15.95 -11.34 -4.20
CA HIS A 75 -15.83 -12.06 -2.94
C HIS A 75 -14.46 -12.71 -2.80
N VAL A 76 -13.98 -12.76 -1.57
CA VAL A 76 -12.75 -13.47 -1.19
C VAL A 76 -13.00 -14.29 0.07
N THR A 77 -12.48 -15.52 0.11
CA THR A 77 -12.56 -16.42 1.28
C THR A 77 -11.35 -16.30 2.19
N THR A 78 -10.18 -16.06 1.60
CA THR A 78 -8.91 -15.98 2.32
C THR A 78 -8.77 -14.65 3.02
N PRO A 79 -8.45 -14.61 4.33
CA PRO A 79 -8.14 -13.39 5.04
C PRO A 79 -6.88 -12.69 4.52
N GLY A 80 -6.87 -11.36 4.62
CA GLY A 80 -5.70 -10.52 4.31
C GLY A 80 -5.84 -9.70 3.05
N VAL A 81 -5.17 -8.55 3.06
CA VAL A 81 -5.21 -7.57 1.96
C VAL A 81 -4.61 -8.11 0.66
N VAL A 82 -3.62 -8.99 0.74
CA VAL A 82 -3.00 -9.64 -0.43
C VAL A 82 -4.02 -10.43 -1.24
N ALA A 83 -4.83 -11.25 -0.56
CA ALA A 83 -5.89 -12.01 -1.24
C ALA A 83 -6.94 -11.08 -1.86
N ALA A 84 -7.32 -10.01 -1.14
CA ALA A 84 -8.28 -9.03 -1.64
C ALA A 84 -7.73 -8.25 -2.85
N TYR A 85 -6.48 -7.79 -2.82
CA TYR A 85 -5.86 -7.11 -3.96
C TYR A 85 -5.74 -8.03 -5.17
N ASN A 86 -5.33 -9.28 -4.99
CA ASN A 86 -5.25 -10.25 -6.08
C ASN A 86 -6.62 -10.53 -6.70
N ARG A 87 -7.66 -10.68 -5.87
CA ARG A 87 -9.03 -10.80 -6.35
C ARG A 87 -9.49 -9.56 -7.11
N GLY A 88 -9.10 -8.37 -6.64
CA GLY A 88 -9.35 -7.10 -7.31
C GLY A 88 -8.69 -7.06 -8.70
N ILE A 89 -7.42 -7.43 -8.82
CA ILE A 89 -6.70 -7.51 -10.11
C ILE A 89 -7.42 -8.44 -11.09
N GLU A 90 -7.89 -9.60 -10.62
CA GLU A 90 -8.61 -10.57 -11.45
C GLU A 90 -9.98 -10.06 -11.92
N SER A 91 -10.65 -9.29 -11.08
CA SER A 91 -12.01 -8.78 -11.34
C SER A 91 -12.02 -7.51 -12.17
N ALA A 92 -10.94 -6.73 -12.15
CA ALA A 92 -10.84 -5.45 -12.83
C ALA A 92 -10.71 -5.61 -14.36
N THR A 93 -11.26 -4.68 -15.12
CA THR A 93 -11.25 -4.66 -16.59
C THR A 93 -10.55 -3.43 -17.19
N GLY A 94 -10.36 -2.36 -16.41
CA GLY A 94 -9.75 -1.10 -16.86
C GLY A 94 -8.28 -1.20 -17.24
N ASP A 95 -7.77 -0.21 -17.94
CA ASP A 95 -6.36 -0.08 -18.35
C ASP A 95 -5.45 0.31 -17.19
N VAL A 96 -6.03 0.95 -16.18
CA VAL A 96 -5.36 1.38 -14.96
C VAL A 96 -6.13 0.85 -13.76
N LEU A 97 -5.42 0.18 -12.86
CA LEU A 97 -5.95 -0.35 -11.61
C LEU A 97 -5.51 0.54 -10.45
N CYS A 98 -6.46 1.19 -9.81
CA CYS A 98 -6.26 2.01 -8.64
C CYS A 98 -6.62 1.23 -7.38
N PHE A 99 -5.80 1.31 -6.35
CA PHE A 99 -6.02 0.70 -5.05
C PHE A 99 -6.17 1.81 -4.01
N THR A 100 -7.25 1.77 -3.26
CA THR A 100 -7.49 2.64 -2.11
C THR A 100 -8.17 1.85 -0.99
N ASP A 101 -7.95 2.26 0.25
CA ASP A 101 -8.50 1.55 1.41
C ASP A 101 -9.94 2.02 1.70
N ASP A 102 -10.73 1.19 2.40
CA ASP A 102 -12.09 1.52 2.82
C ASP A 102 -12.15 2.69 3.81
N ASP A 103 -11.05 2.97 4.51
CA ASP A 103 -10.89 4.09 5.45
C ASP A 103 -10.25 5.34 4.81
N ALA A 104 -10.25 5.42 3.48
CA ALA A 104 -9.76 6.56 2.71
C ALA A 104 -10.89 7.29 1.97
N ALA A 105 -10.69 8.59 1.72
CA ALA A 105 -11.56 9.43 0.89
C ALA A 105 -10.71 10.16 -0.16
N PRO A 106 -10.66 9.67 -1.41
CA PRO A 106 -9.94 10.33 -2.49
C PRO A 106 -10.46 11.74 -2.78
N HIS A 107 -9.55 12.69 -3.05
CA HIS A 107 -9.93 14.04 -3.46
C HIS A 107 -10.70 14.03 -4.79
N PRO A 108 -11.58 15.03 -5.05
CA PRO A 108 -12.46 15.02 -6.22
C PRO A 108 -11.74 14.92 -7.59
N ASP A 109 -10.49 15.33 -7.69
CA ASP A 109 -9.67 15.28 -8.90
C ASP A 109 -8.77 14.03 -9.00
N TRP A 110 -8.90 13.08 -8.07
CA TRP A 110 -8.00 11.93 -7.94
C TRP A 110 -8.01 11.03 -9.17
N VAL A 111 -9.19 10.58 -9.62
CA VAL A 111 -9.32 9.73 -10.82
C VAL A 111 -8.90 10.47 -12.07
N GLU A 112 -9.24 11.76 -12.18
CA GLU A 112 -8.84 12.59 -13.33
C GLU A 112 -7.33 12.72 -13.44
N ARG A 113 -6.64 12.99 -12.31
CA ARG A 113 -5.17 13.09 -12.28
C ARG A 113 -4.50 11.78 -12.68
N ILE A 114 -4.98 10.67 -12.14
CA ILE A 114 -4.47 9.33 -12.49
C ILE A 114 -4.64 9.09 -13.99
N ALA A 115 -5.84 9.26 -14.51
CA ALA A 115 -6.10 9.03 -15.93
C ALA A 115 -5.26 9.91 -16.86
N ARG A 116 -5.07 11.18 -16.48
CA ARG A 116 -4.22 12.13 -17.23
C ARG A 116 -2.75 11.68 -17.20
N ALA A 117 -2.24 11.25 -16.06
CA ALA A 117 -0.86 10.78 -15.92
C ALA A 117 -0.59 9.57 -16.83
N PHE A 118 -1.45 8.56 -16.78
CA PHE A 118 -1.29 7.35 -17.60
C PHE A 118 -1.58 7.58 -19.10
N GLY A 119 -2.48 8.49 -19.43
CA GLY A 119 -2.75 8.87 -20.82
C GLY A 119 -1.63 9.70 -21.45
N GLY A 120 -0.85 10.43 -20.63
CA GLY A 120 0.24 11.29 -21.08
C GLY A 120 1.61 10.61 -21.13
N ASP A 121 1.82 9.52 -20.40
CA ASP A 121 3.12 8.82 -20.34
C ASP A 121 2.94 7.30 -20.49
N PRO A 122 3.31 6.74 -21.65
CA PRO A 122 3.23 5.28 -21.87
C PRO A 122 4.25 4.47 -21.08
N ALA A 123 5.33 5.07 -20.57
CA ALA A 123 6.35 4.40 -19.75
C ALA A 123 5.97 4.38 -18.27
N LEU A 124 4.92 5.11 -17.88
CA LEU A 124 4.43 5.13 -16.51
C LEU A 124 3.79 3.78 -16.14
N GLY A 125 4.45 3.04 -15.25
CA GLY A 125 3.96 1.77 -14.71
C GLY A 125 3.07 1.94 -13.49
N GLY A 126 3.32 2.99 -12.68
CA GLY A 126 2.50 3.27 -11.49
C GLY A 126 2.65 4.69 -10.98
N ILE A 127 1.59 5.18 -10.34
CA ILE A 127 1.57 6.48 -9.67
C ILE A 127 0.94 6.33 -8.28
N GLY A 128 1.46 7.07 -7.33
CA GLY A 128 0.86 7.22 -6.02
C GLY A 128 1.00 8.65 -5.53
N GLY A 129 0.36 8.96 -4.43
CA GLY A 129 0.33 10.31 -3.94
C GLY A 129 0.35 10.43 -2.43
N ARG A 130 0.01 11.63 -1.96
CA ARG A 130 -0.01 11.96 -0.54
C ARG A 130 -1.29 11.44 0.12
N ASP A 131 -1.14 10.75 1.23
CA ASP A 131 -2.23 10.44 2.14
C ASP A 131 -2.20 11.40 3.33
N ASN A 132 -3.24 12.23 3.47
CA ASN A 132 -3.43 13.12 4.62
C ASN A 132 -3.97 12.27 5.78
N VAL A 133 -3.08 11.84 6.69
CA VAL A 133 -3.46 10.92 7.77
C VAL A 133 -4.11 11.69 8.91
N HIS A 134 -5.39 11.35 9.20
CA HIS A 134 -6.16 11.87 10.32
C HIS A 134 -5.99 10.95 11.52
N GLU A 135 -5.17 11.32 12.47
CA GLU A 135 -4.94 10.53 13.68
C GLU A 135 -5.39 11.28 14.91
N ARG A 136 -6.35 10.72 15.67
CA ARG A 136 -6.90 11.32 16.90
C ARG A 136 -7.39 12.77 16.71
N GLY A 137 -8.02 13.05 15.56
CA GLY A 137 -8.54 14.39 15.23
C GLY A 137 -7.50 15.39 14.74
N ILE A 138 -6.26 14.95 14.52
CA ILE A 138 -5.16 15.79 14.02
C ILE A 138 -4.69 15.23 12.67
N ILE A 139 -4.47 16.10 11.70
CA ILE A 139 -3.81 15.72 10.44
C ILE A 139 -2.30 15.70 10.71
N LEU A 140 -1.65 14.58 10.46
CA LEU A 140 -0.20 14.47 10.61
C LEU A 140 0.50 15.42 9.63
N GLN A 141 1.22 16.39 10.18
CA GLN A 141 1.94 17.42 9.43
C GLN A 141 3.41 17.03 9.24
N GLY A 142 4.00 17.53 8.17
CA GLY A 142 5.42 17.38 7.91
C GLY A 142 5.75 17.62 6.44
N GLU A 143 7.04 17.84 6.21
CA GLU A 143 7.59 18.04 4.86
C GLU A 143 8.88 17.24 4.71
N LYS A 144 8.85 16.24 3.86
CA LYS A 144 10.02 15.41 3.55
C LYS A 144 10.22 15.32 2.04
N PRO A 145 11.43 15.64 1.54
CA PRO A 145 11.74 15.55 0.11
C PRO A 145 11.93 14.10 -0.36
N LEU A 146 12.36 13.19 0.52
CA LEU A 146 12.59 11.79 0.20
C LEU A 146 11.36 10.96 0.53
N VAL A 147 10.80 10.30 -0.48
CA VAL A 147 9.58 9.47 -0.38
C VAL A 147 9.79 8.19 -1.17
N GLY A 148 9.28 7.07 -0.66
CA GLY A 148 9.16 5.81 -1.38
C GLY A 148 10.49 5.25 -1.91
N LEU A 149 11.56 5.27 -1.12
CA LEU A 149 12.88 4.82 -1.53
C LEU A 149 13.38 3.64 -0.71
N VAL A 150 14.15 2.75 -1.33
CA VAL A 150 14.89 1.68 -0.68
C VAL A 150 16.39 1.93 -0.87
N ARG A 151 17.13 2.06 0.24
CA ARG A 151 18.58 2.20 0.19
C ARG A 151 19.23 0.87 -0.19
N TRP A 152 20.40 0.91 -0.80
CA TRP A 152 21.14 -0.28 -1.25
C TRP A 152 21.34 -1.34 -0.15
N TYR A 153 21.33 -0.94 1.13
CA TYR A 153 21.42 -1.80 2.30
C TYR A 153 20.05 -2.11 2.94
N GLY A 154 18.93 -1.93 2.21
CA GLY A 154 17.60 -2.35 2.60
C GLY A 154 16.83 -1.43 3.54
N ARG A 155 17.35 -0.22 3.88
CA ARG A 155 16.57 0.76 4.63
C ARG A 155 15.50 1.37 3.74
N MET A 156 14.24 1.16 4.10
CA MET A 156 13.09 1.78 3.44
C MET A 156 12.84 3.20 4.00
N ILE A 157 12.52 4.13 3.12
CA ILE A 157 12.07 5.48 3.41
C ILE A 157 10.66 5.62 2.86
N GLY A 158 9.65 5.63 3.73
CA GLY A 158 8.24 5.80 3.34
C GLY A 158 7.90 7.27 3.05
N ASN A 159 7.47 8.02 4.08
CA ASN A 159 7.13 9.44 4.06
C ASN A 159 6.02 9.88 3.09
N HIS A 160 5.20 8.97 2.56
CA HIS A 160 4.15 9.31 1.60
C HIS A 160 3.16 10.33 2.17
N HIS A 161 2.84 10.25 3.46
CA HIS A 161 1.91 11.16 4.14
C HIS A 161 2.46 12.59 4.36
N ILE A 162 3.75 12.78 4.25
CA ILE A 162 4.44 14.08 4.47
C ILE A 162 5.38 14.45 3.31
N GLY A 163 5.24 13.78 2.16
CA GLY A 163 6.01 14.14 0.97
C GLY A 163 5.59 15.51 0.42
N HIS A 164 6.56 16.34 0.04
CA HIS A 164 6.33 17.66 -0.54
C HIS A 164 7.16 17.89 -1.80
N GLY A 165 6.91 18.99 -2.52
CA GLY A 165 7.56 19.33 -3.78
C GLY A 165 6.75 18.87 -5.00
N GLY A 166 7.42 18.66 -6.13
CA GLY A 166 6.81 18.19 -7.38
C GLY A 166 6.76 16.66 -7.51
N PRO A 167 6.13 16.16 -8.60
CA PRO A 167 6.18 14.76 -8.98
C PRO A 167 7.63 14.27 -9.15
N ARG A 168 7.89 13.01 -8.77
CA ARG A 168 9.24 12.41 -8.85
C ARG A 168 9.19 10.91 -8.87
N GLU A 169 10.23 10.31 -9.39
CA GLU A 169 10.40 8.87 -9.36
C GLU A 169 10.58 8.35 -7.93
N VAL A 170 9.96 7.21 -7.66
CA VAL A 170 10.04 6.48 -6.40
C VAL A 170 10.18 4.99 -6.66
N GLN A 171 10.58 4.25 -5.64
CA GLN A 171 10.66 2.79 -5.72
C GLN A 171 9.44 2.10 -5.11
N VAL A 172 8.71 2.80 -4.26
CA VAL A 172 7.60 2.23 -3.48
C VAL A 172 6.42 3.20 -3.52
N LEU A 173 5.25 2.66 -3.85
CA LEU A 173 3.96 3.32 -3.65
C LEU A 173 3.32 2.83 -2.35
N LYS A 174 2.27 3.51 -1.87
CA LYS A 174 1.57 3.18 -0.63
C LYS A 174 0.13 2.76 -0.91
N GLY A 175 -0.30 1.66 -0.30
CA GLY A 175 -1.55 0.97 -0.57
C GLY A 175 -2.81 1.81 -0.57
N VAL A 176 -2.92 2.80 0.34
CA VAL A 176 -4.06 3.72 0.43
C VAL A 176 -4.22 4.65 -0.79
N ASN A 177 -3.14 4.86 -1.55
CA ASN A 177 -3.10 5.80 -2.69
C ASN A 177 -2.09 5.34 -3.74
N MET A 178 -2.41 4.27 -4.46
CA MET A 178 -1.55 3.75 -5.53
C MET A 178 -2.39 3.31 -6.74
N ALA A 179 -1.82 3.50 -7.92
CA ALA A 179 -2.40 3.04 -9.18
C ALA A 179 -1.31 2.45 -10.07
N PHE A 180 -1.66 1.42 -10.83
CA PHE A 180 -0.74 0.75 -11.73
C PHE A 180 -1.37 0.53 -13.10
N ARG A 181 -0.57 0.65 -14.16
CA ARG A 181 -0.95 0.26 -15.51
C ARG A 181 -1.18 -1.26 -15.57
N ARG A 182 -2.26 -1.70 -16.16
CA ARG A 182 -2.57 -3.14 -16.34
C ARG A 182 -1.43 -3.89 -17.04
N GLU A 183 -0.85 -3.28 -18.06
CA GLU A 183 0.29 -3.85 -18.79
C GLU A 183 1.52 -4.03 -17.88
N ALA A 184 1.79 -3.07 -16.99
CA ALA A 184 2.87 -3.17 -16.02
C ALA A 184 2.62 -4.29 -14.98
N ILE A 185 1.36 -4.47 -14.58
CA ILE A 185 0.95 -5.59 -13.72
C ILE A 185 1.15 -6.92 -14.48
N GLY A 186 0.60 -7.05 -15.69
CA GLY A 186 0.65 -8.29 -16.45
C GLY A 186 0.23 -9.51 -15.60
N THR A 187 1.15 -10.44 -15.43
CA THR A 187 0.95 -11.65 -14.60
C THR A 187 1.32 -11.49 -13.14
N LEU A 188 1.81 -10.31 -12.72
CA LEU A 188 2.15 -10.07 -11.31
C LEU A 188 0.94 -10.22 -10.40
N ARG A 189 1.20 -10.72 -9.22
CA ARG A 189 0.27 -10.78 -8.10
C ARG A 189 0.98 -10.33 -6.84
N PHE A 190 0.22 -9.81 -5.89
CA PHE A 190 0.75 -9.59 -4.54
C PHE A 190 1.14 -10.94 -3.94
N ASP A 191 2.30 -10.98 -3.31
CA ASP A 191 2.92 -12.23 -2.86
C ASP A 191 2.14 -12.91 -1.71
N PRO A 192 1.56 -14.09 -1.92
CA PRO A 192 0.78 -14.80 -0.90
C PRO A 192 1.64 -15.37 0.24
N ARG A 193 2.97 -15.38 0.14
CA ARG A 193 3.89 -15.79 1.21
C ARG A 193 4.00 -14.75 2.32
N LEU A 194 3.55 -13.51 2.05
CA LEU A 194 3.57 -12.44 3.04
C LEU A 194 2.59 -12.74 4.16
N ARG A 195 3.06 -12.63 5.38
CA ARG A 195 2.36 -13.02 6.60
C ARG A 195 1.43 -11.94 7.10
N GLY A 196 0.36 -12.37 7.75
CA GLY A 196 -0.70 -11.56 8.34
C GLY A 196 -2.08 -11.98 7.85
N THR A 197 -3.11 -11.69 8.65
CA THR A 197 -4.51 -11.98 8.32
C THR A 197 -5.33 -10.72 7.99
N GLY A 198 -4.69 -9.55 8.04
CA GLY A 198 -5.27 -8.24 7.73
C GLY A 198 -4.36 -7.44 6.80
N ALA A 199 -3.62 -6.50 7.34
CA ALA A 199 -2.83 -5.53 6.55
C ALA A 199 -1.69 -6.15 5.74
N GLN A 200 -1.13 -7.29 6.13
CA GLN A 200 0.03 -7.92 5.48
C GLN A 200 1.10 -6.87 5.06
N VAL A 201 1.57 -6.14 6.07
CA VAL A 201 2.44 -4.96 5.92
C VAL A 201 3.60 -5.23 4.96
N HIS A 202 3.92 -4.26 4.11
CA HIS A 202 4.92 -4.29 3.04
C HIS A 202 4.50 -5.02 1.74
N CYS A 203 3.25 -5.46 1.58
CA CYS A 203 2.82 -6.08 0.33
C CYS A 203 2.97 -5.12 -0.87
N GLU A 204 2.68 -3.83 -0.69
CA GLU A 204 2.87 -2.80 -1.70
C GLU A 204 4.35 -2.55 -2.04
N LEU A 205 5.26 -2.76 -1.09
CA LEU A 205 6.71 -2.70 -1.33
C LEU A 205 7.15 -3.78 -2.32
N ALA A 206 6.79 -5.04 -2.05
CA ALA A 206 7.12 -6.15 -2.94
C ALA A 206 6.57 -5.90 -4.35
N PHE A 207 5.30 -5.55 -4.45
CA PHE A 207 4.62 -5.33 -5.72
C PHE A 207 5.22 -4.17 -6.51
N SER A 208 5.54 -3.05 -5.85
CA SER A 208 6.20 -1.90 -6.48
C SER A 208 7.57 -2.27 -7.05
N LEU A 209 8.37 -3.01 -6.30
CA LEU A 209 9.69 -3.46 -6.75
C LEU A 209 9.60 -4.45 -7.92
N ASP A 210 8.57 -5.31 -7.96
CA ASP A 210 8.34 -6.22 -9.09
C ASP A 210 7.97 -5.47 -10.38
N VAL A 211 7.12 -4.45 -10.28
CA VAL A 211 6.79 -3.57 -11.41
C VAL A 211 8.04 -2.89 -11.96
N GLN A 212 8.91 -2.36 -11.08
CA GLN A 212 10.16 -1.72 -11.50
C GLN A 212 11.15 -2.71 -12.13
N ARG A 213 11.26 -3.94 -11.63
CA ARG A 213 12.10 -4.99 -12.23
C ARG A 213 11.72 -5.32 -13.67
N ARG A 214 10.47 -5.05 -14.06
CA ARG A 214 9.99 -5.17 -15.44
C ARG A 214 10.28 -3.93 -16.30
N GLY A 215 11.01 -2.95 -15.75
CA GLY A 215 11.45 -1.75 -16.48
C GLY A 215 10.45 -0.58 -16.44
N TRP A 216 9.38 -0.65 -15.61
CA TRP A 216 8.39 0.40 -15.50
C TRP A 216 8.79 1.46 -14.48
N THR A 217 8.44 2.72 -14.77
CA THR A 217 8.66 3.85 -13.86
C THR A 217 7.50 3.98 -12.88
N LEU A 218 7.81 4.28 -11.61
CA LEU A 218 6.84 4.64 -10.59
C LEU A 218 7.03 6.09 -10.17
N ILE A 219 5.93 6.84 -10.07
CA ILE A 219 5.92 8.27 -9.72
C ILE A 219 5.15 8.49 -8.41
N TYR A 220 5.69 9.32 -7.54
CA TYR A 220 4.97 9.94 -6.44
C TYR A 220 4.62 11.38 -6.80
N ASP A 221 3.33 11.70 -6.83
CA ASP A 221 2.82 13.07 -7.00
C ASP A 221 2.12 13.55 -5.73
N PRO A 222 2.67 14.52 -4.98
CA PRO A 222 2.04 15.03 -3.75
C PRO A 222 0.72 15.77 -4.00
N ALA A 223 0.38 16.10 -5.25
CA ALA A 223 -0.91 16.68 -5.62
C ALA A 223 -2.00 15.61 -5.80
N LEU A 224 -1.63 14.35 -5.95
CA LEU A 224 -2.56 13.21 -5.94
C LEU A 224 -2.88 12.84 -4.49
N ARG A 225 -4.03 13.29 -3.96
CA ARG A 225 -4.34 13.27 -2.53
C ARG A 225 -5.50 12.34 -2.19
N VAL A 226 -5.37 11.70 -1.02
CA VAL A 226 -6.48 11.04 -0.31
C VAL A 226 -6.49 11.48 1.14
N GLU A 227 -7.69 11.67 1.72
CA GLU A 227 -7.85 11.78 3.17
C GLU A 227 -7.89 10.36 3.73
N HIS A 228 -7.04 10.05 4.70
CA HIS A 228 -6.92 8.72 5.30
C HIS A 228 -7.30 8.77 6.77
N TYR A 229 -8.35 8.05 7.13
CA TYR A 229 -8.92 8.00 8.49
C TYR A 229 -8.65 6.61 9.11
N PRO A 230 -7.44 6.36 9.63
CA PRO A 230 -7.02 5.04 10.05
C PRO A 230 -8.02 4.35 10.96
N ALA A 231 -8.83 3.44 10.40
CA ALA A 231 -9.85 2.70 11.13
C ALA A 231 -9.25 1.65 12.08
N PRO A 232 -9.95 1.25 13.16
CA PRO A 232 -9.57 0.10 13.96
C PRO A 232 -9.43 -1.15 13.11
N ARG A 233 -8.47 -2.01 13.45
CA ARG A 233 -8.25 -3.29 12.76
C ARG A 233 -8.81 -4.44 13.58
N SER A 234 -9.38 -5.41 12.89
CA SER A 234 -9.95 -6.64 13.49
C SER A 234 -8.98 -7.81 13.45
N ASP A 235 -7.76 -7.59 13.00
CA ASP A 235 -6.68 -8.57 12.88
C ASP A 235 -5.66 -8.48 14.03
N GLU A 236 -4.57 -9.22 13.92
CA GLU A 236 -3.47 -9.21 14.90
C GLU A 236 -2.73 -7.87 14.97
N ASP A 237 -2.74 -7.06 13.89
CA ASP A 237 -2.08 -5.75 13.85
C ASP A 237 -3.02 -4.65 14.36
N GLN A 238 -3.35 -4.69 15.64
CA GLN A 238 -4.10 -3.63 16.30
C GLN A 238 -3.24 -2.39 16.46
N ARG A 239 -3.68 -1.28 15.84
CA ARG A 239 -2.97 0.00 15.90
C ARG A 239 -2.73 0.41 17.36
N HIS A 240 -1.54 0.95 17.66
CA HIS A 240 -1.12 1.46 18.97
C HIS A 240 -0.92 0.41 20.08
N THR A 241 -1.09 -0.88 19.78
CA THR A 241 -0.85 -1.96 20.76
C THR A 241 0.24 -2.88 20.20
N PHE A 242 1.28 -3.15 21.00
CA PHE A 242 2.29 -4.11 20.59
C PHE A 242 1.71 -5.53 20.64
N ASN A 243 1.86 -6.24 19.53
CA ASN A 243 1.49 -7.64 19.39
C ASN A 243 2.65 -8.39 18.73
N ASP A 244 3.08 -9.49 19.33
CA ASP A 244 4.23 -10.28 18.88
C ASP A 244 4.02 -10.85 17.46
N ALA A 245 2.82 -11.37 17.18
CA ALA A 245 2.51 -11.95 15.88
C ALA A 245 2.54 -10.88 14.78
N ALA A 246 1.90 -9.74 15.01
CA ALA A 246 1.90 -8.61 14.08
C ALA A 246 3.32 -8.09 13.82
N PHE A 247 4.11 -7.92 14.88
CA PHE A 247 5.50 -7.48 14.76
C PHE A 247 6.36 -8.49 14.02
N TYR A 248 6.22 -9.79 14.34
CA TYR A 248 6.93 -10.85 13.63
C TYR A 248 6.55 -10.88 12.14
N ASN A 249 5.26 -10.80 11.82
CA ASN A 249 4.76 -10.82 10.44
C ASN A 249 5.30 -9.64 9.63
N ALA A 250 5.21 -8.41 10.14
CA ALA A 250 5.75 -7.22 9.49
C ALA A 250 7.27 -7.30 9.29
N SER A 251 8.00 -7.75 10.33
CA SER A 251 9.45 -7.96 10.29
C SER A 251 9.84 -9.05 9.30
N PHE A 252 9.09 -10.17 9.25
CA PHE A 252 9.31 -11.26 8.30
C PHE A 252 9.11 -10.77 6.86
N ASN A 253 7.99 -10.10 6.59
CA ASN A 253 7.65 -9.61 5.26
C ASN A 253 8.73 -8.68 4.71
N LEU A 254 9.17 -7.68 5.50
CA LEU A 254 10.26 -6.80 5.09
C LEU A 254 11.54 -7.56 4.77
N ARG A 255 11.89 -8.52 5.63
CA ARG A 255 13.14 -9.30 5.47
C ARG A 255 13.09 -10.24 4.28
N LEU A 256 11.95 -10.89 4.03
CA LEU A 256 11.76 -11.72 2.84
C LEU A 256 11.96 -10.89 1.57
N ILE A 257 11.28 -9.75 1.48
CA ILE A 257 11.40 -8.84 0.35
C ILE A 257 12.85 -8.40 0.17
N MET A 258 13.53 -7.93 1.21
CA MET A 258 14.91 -7.46 1.09
C MET A 258 15.88 -8.59 0.75
N CYS A 259 15.68 -9.81 1.24
CA CYS A 259 16.47 -10.96 0.87
C CYS A 259 16.34 -11.33 -0.61
N GLU A 260 15.19 -11.12 -1.23
CA GLU A 260 14.96 -11.44 -2.64
C GLU A 260 15.33 -10.30 -3.58
N TYR A 261 15.16 -9.04 -3.15
CA TYR A 261 15.27 -7.86 -4.03
C TYR A 261 16.64 -7.19 -4.00
N LEU A 262 17.39 -7.32 -2.92
CA LEU A 262 18.72 -6.72 -2.85
C LEU A 262 19.77 -7.56 -3.60
N THR A 263 20.77 -6.88 -4.14
CA THR A 263 21.97 -7.54 -4.68
C THR A 263 22.69 -8.32 -3.56
N PRO A 264 23.50 -9.34 -3.86
CA PRO A 264 24.19 -10.12 -2.83
C PRO A 264 24.95 -9.27 -1.80
N PRO A 265 25.75 -8.23 -2.15
CA PRO A 265 26.36 -7.34 -1.18
C PRO A 265 25.34 -6.56 -0.34
N GLY A 266 24.28 -6.06 -0.98
CA GLY A 266 23.22 -5.33 -0.31
C GLY A 266 22.42 -6.20 0.67
N ARG A 267 22.21 -7.48 0.33
CA ARG A 267 21.55 -8.47 1.20
C ARG A 267 22.34 -8.69 2.50
N TRP A 268 23.65 -8.88 2.39
CA TRP A 268 24.50 -9.02 3.58
C TRP A 268 24.57 -7.74 4.41
N ALA A 269 24.68 -6.58 3.74
CA ALA A 269 24.59 -5.28 4.41
C ALA A 269 23.24 -5.10 5.15
N PHE A 270 22.15 -5.58 4.56
CA PHE A 270 20.82 -5.54 5.19
C PHE A 270 20.75 -6.45 6.42
N VAL A 271 21.30 -7.67 6.36
CA VAL A 271 21.37 -8.56 7.53
C VAL A 271 22.10 -7.88 8.68
N VAL A 272 23.29 -7.32 8.41
CA VAL A 272 24.07 -6.58 9.41
C VAL A 272 23.31 -5.37 9.92
N TYR A 273 22.78 -4.54 9.02
CA TYR A 273 22.01 -3.34 9.39
C TYR A 273 20.79 -3.68 10.25
N SER A 274 19.96 -4.61 9.82
CA SER A 274 18.71 -4.93 10.53
C SER A 274 18.96 -5.63 11.87
N THR A 275 20.03 -6.42 11.99
CA THR A 275 20.38 -7.13 13.23
C THR A 275 21.08 -6.22 14.25
N LEU A 276 21.98 -5.34 13.79
CA LEU A 276 22.77 -4.52 14.70
C LEU A 276 22.23 -3.11 14.89
N ILE A 277 21.74 -2.44 13.83
CA ILE A 277 21.34 -1.03 13.88
C ILE A 277 19.81 -0.91 13.88
N GLY A 278 19.14 -1.32 12.80
CA GLY A 278 17.69 -1.23 12.62
C GLY A 278 17.16 0.22 12.63
N ASN A 279 15.90 0.36 13.01
CA ASN A 279 15.24 1.64 13.19
C ASN A 279 14.39 1.65 14.50
N ARG A 280 13.62 2.70 14.77
CA ARG A 280 12.81 2.78 16.01
C ARG A 280 11.67 1.74 16.03
N ALA A 281 11.07 1.45 14.88
CA ALA A 281 9.95 0.50 14.80
C ALA A 281 10.45 -0.95 14.82
N ASP A 282 11.58 -1.25 14.17
CA ASP A 282 12.21 -2.57 14.07
C ASP A 282 13.70 -2.44 14.48
N PRO A 283 13.99 -2.45 15.80
CA PRO A 283 15.31 -2.13 16.31
C PRO A 283 16.31 -3.28 16.13
N GLY A 284 17.52 -2.96 15.66
CA GLY A 284 18.69 -3.82 15.84
C GLY A 284 19.25 -3.72 17.27
N LEU A 285 20.24 -4.50 17.62
CA LEU A 285 20.78 -4.60 18.99
C LEU A 285 21.19 -3.24 19.56
N VAL A 286 21.98 -2.46 18.81
CA VAL A 286 22.45 -1.13 19.26
C VAL A 286 21.28 -0.18 19.50
N ARG A 287 20.30 -0.20 18.58
CA ARG A 287 19.10 0.63 18.73
C ARG A 287 18.23 0.16 19.90
N ALA A 288 18.09 -1.15 20.12
CA ALA A 288 17.35 -1.67 21.27
C ALA A 288 17.97 -1.20 22.61
N VAL A 289 19.29 -1.22 22.73
CA VAL A 289 20.00 -0.70 23.90
C VAL A 289 19.79 0.80 24.05
N THR A 290 19.93 1.59 22.98
CA THR A 290 19.74 3.05 23.05
C THR A 290 18.29 3.46 23.40
N LEU A 291 17.28 2.74 22.90
CA LEU A 291 15.87 2.94 23.26
C LEU A 291 15.61 2.58 24.73
N ALA A 292 16.21 1.50 25.20
CA ALA A 292 16.13 1.10 26.60
C ALA A 292 16.72 2.17 27.55
N LEU A 293 17.87 2.74 27.20
CA LEU A 293 18.49 3.81 27.96
C LEU A 293 17.66 5.12 27.91
N ALA A 294 16.86 5.32 26.85
CA ALA A 294 15.96 6.45 26.71
C ALA A 294 14.59 6.28 27.44
N GLY A 295 14.37 5.15 28.11
CA GLY A 295 13.16 4.89 28.90
C GLY A 295 12.06 4.09 28.21
N ASP A 296 12.27 3.61 26.97
CA ASP A 296 11.28 2.82 26.23
C ASP A 296 11.14 1.35 26.74
N GLY A 297 11.77 1.01 27.88
CA GLY A 297 11.71 -0.32 28.51
C GLY A 297 12.67 -1.34 27.88
N LEU A 298 13.72 -1.71 28.63
CA LEU A 298 14.78 -2.63 28.15
C LEU A 298 14.22 -3.98 27.67
N ALA A 299 13.29 -4.56 28.44
CA ALA A 299 12.73 -5.86 28.14
C ALA A 299 12.00 -5.86 26.80
N LEU A 300 11.16 -4.86 26.53
CA LEU A 300 10.42 -4.76 25.25
C LEU A 300 11.36 -4.50 24.07
N ALA A 301 12.37 -3.65 24.24
CA ALA A 301 13.31 -3.34 23.16
C ALA A 301 14.17 -4.56 22.77
N LEU A 302 14.66 -5.33 23.74
CA LEU A 302 15.39 -6.57 23.52
C LEU A 302 14.48 -7.67 22.97
N HIS A 303 13.23 -7.73 23.41
CA HIS A 303 12.25 -8.66 22.88
C HIS A 303 11.97 -8.39 21.40
N LYS A 304 11.71 -7.14 20.99
CA LYS A 304 11.57 -6.75 19.59
C LYS A 304 12.79 -7.14 18.76
N TRP A 305 13.99 -6.86 19.25
CA TRP A 305 15.22 -7.29 18.58
C TRP A 305 15.27 -8.79 18.36
N TRP A 306 14.96 -9.58 19.40
CA TRP A 306 14.95 -11.06 19.31
C TRP A 306 13.91 -11.55 18.29
N VAL A 307 12.71 -11.00 18.31
CA VAL A 307 11.67 -11.32 17.31
C VAL A 307 12.15 -10.98 15.90
N GLY A 308 12.83 -9.84 15.71
CA GLY A 308 13.44 -9.46 14.45
C GLY A 308 14.52 -10.45 13.95
N VAL A 309 15.35 -10.95 14.86
CA VAL A 309 16.37 -12.01 14.53
C VAL A 309 15.67 -13.30 14.08
N ARG A 310 14.62 -13.73 14.78
CA ARG A 310 13.81 -14.90 14.38
C ARG A 310 13.15 -14.70 13.01
N ALA A 311 12.62 -13.52 12.76
CA ALA A 311 12.02 -13.14 11.48
C ALA A 311 13.06 -13.17 10.35
N MET A 312 14.29 -12.70 10.60
CA MET A 312 15.40 -12.78 9.64
C MET A 312 15.72 -14.23 9.26
N ARG A 313 15.83 -15.10 10.26
CA ARG A 313 16.09 -16.53 10.01
C ARG A 313 14.98 -17.17 9.17
N GLY A 314 13.72 -16.91 9.51
CA GLY A 314 12.59 -17.45 8.77
C GLY A 314 12.51 -16.92 7.34
N ALA A 315 12.70 -15.62 7.14
CA ALA A 315 12.71 -14.97 5.83
C ALA A 315 13.87 -15.46 4.95
N TRP A 316 15.06 -15.63 5.51
CA TRP A 316 16.21 -16.18 4.78
C TRP A 316 15.96 -17.61 4.29
N GLN A 317 15.39 -18.46 5.15
CA GLN A 317 15.02 -19.83 4.77
C GLN A 317 13.98 -19.84 3.65
N GLU A 318 12.99 -18.94 3.71
CA GLU A 318 11.95 -18.82 2.68
C GLU A 318 12.52 -18.32 1.35
N ALA A 319 13.39 -17.31 1.38
CA ALA A 319 14.00 -16.73 0.18
C ALA A 319 15.02 -17.66 -0.52
N THR A 320 15.47 -18.73 0.15
CA THR A 320 16.48 -19.66 -0.38
C THR A 320 15.89 -21.03 -0.75
N ARG A 321 14.56 -21.20 -0.62
CA ARG A 321 13.82 -22.37 -1.12
C ARG A 321 13.59 -22.26 -2.61
#